data_33e6a9130b54b21cc6938b0e853680fc
#
_entry.id   33e6a9130b54b21cc6938b0e853680fc
#
_cell.length_a   1.000
_cell.length_b   1.000
_cell.length_c   1.000
_cell.angle_alpha   90.00
_cell.angle_beta   90.00
_cell.angle_gamma   90.00
#
_symmetry.space_group_name_H-M   'P 1'
#
loop_
_entity.id
_entity.type
_entity.pdbx_description
1 polymer ?
#
loop_
_entity_poly.entity_id
_entity_poly.type
_entity_poly.pdbx_seq_one_letter_code
_entity_poly.pdbx_strand_id
1 'polypeptide(L)'
;AEIMRSHRSKAISAIFALFLVFLLLPVSTQVQAPAIAHFEKRQSFFPPGEAFVEKIWIKEGQKVEKGDPLIHLSSKNLMHEITLVDAEIKRLEKLRRIRAGTFSFTGEEEEKQSGQINQSRDIQKEIKDQEERLEDIEKRQRRLFLKAPFSGQVRSLDPELQKAMWIA
;
A
#
# COMPACT_ATOMS: atom_id res chain seq x y z
N ALA A 1 58.13 70.24 -21.19
CA ALA A 1 56.70 70.10 -20.96
C ALA A 1 56.10 68.85 -21.71
N GLU A 2 56.73 68.36 -22.80
CA GLU A 2 56.21 67.25 -23.56
C GLU A 2 56.40 65.84 -22.91
N ILE A 3 57.50 65.64 -22.18
CA ILE A 3 57.88 64.43 -21.51
C ILE A 3 56.87 64.06 -20.40
N MET A 4 56.36 65.04 -19.69
CA MET A 4 55.36 64.83 -18.59
C MET A 4 53.97 64.48 -19.13
N ARG A 5 53.64 64.87 -20.35
CA ARG A 5 52.34 64.55 -21.02
C ARG A 5 52.34 63.09 -21.49
N SER A 6 53.47 62.57 -21.94
CA SER A 6 53.65 61.19 -22.38
C SER A 6 53.48 60.16 -21.26
N HIS A 7 53.99 60.46 -20.07
CA HIS A 7 53.81 59.57 -18.88
C HIS A 7 52.38 59.52 -18.36
N ARG A 8 51.66 60.62 -18.42
CA ARG A 8 50.25 60.66 -17.98
C ARG A 8 49.35 59.87 -18.92
N SER A 9 49.57 59.96 -20.23
CA SER A 9 48.78 59.19 -21.22
C SER A 9 49.07 57.70 -21.12
N LYS A 10 50.32 57.29 -20.90
CA LYS A 10 50.72 55.90 -20.68
C LYS A 10 50.11 55.34 -19.37
N ALA A 11 50.08 56.16 -18.32
CA ALA A 11 49.44 55.76 -17.05
C ALA A 11 47.93 55.57 -17.20
N ILE A 12 47.24 56.44 -17.90
CA ILE A 12 45.80 56.31 -18.17
C ILE A 12 45.51 55.06 -19.04
N SER A 13 46.33 54.83 -20.05
CA SER A 13 46.21 53.63 -20.88
C SER A 13 46.46 52.34 -20.10
N ALA A 14 47.42 52.33 -19.16
CA ALA A 14 47.68 51.19 -18.29
C ALA A 14 46.54 50.92 -17.30
N ILE A 15 45.96 51.95 -16.74
CA ILE A 15 44.78 51.81 -15.85
C ILE A 15 43.55 51.28 -16.62
N PHE A 16 43.35 51.76 -17.84
CA PHE A 16 42.26 51.27 -18.69
C PHE A 16 42.46 49.82 -19.10
N ALA A 17 43.67 49.43 -19.44
CA ALA A 17 44.00 48.04 -19.74
C ALA A 17 43.81 47.12 -18.53
N LEU A 18 44.21 47.58 -17.32
CA LEU A 18 43.99 46.82 -16.08
C LEU A 18 42.51 46.68 -15.75
N PHE A 19 41.73 47.71 -15.98
CA PHE A 19 40.28 47.65 -15.81
C PHE A 19 39.60 46.69 -16.79
N LEU A 20 40.07 46.68 -18.05
CA LEU A 20 39.57 45.77 -19.05
C LEU A 20 39.91 44.28 -18.70
N VAL A 21 41.11 44.02 -18.20
CA VAL A 21 41.49 42.67 -17.71
C VAL A 21 40.64 42.27 -16.50
N PHE A 22 40.39 43.21 -15.58
CA PHE A 22 39.53 42.94 -14.44
C PHE A 22 38.06 42.60 -14.84
N LEU A 23 37.56 43.26 -15.89
CA LEU A 23 36.22 43.00 -16.41
C LEU A 23 36.09 41.63 -17.13
N LEU A 24 37.21 41.12 -17.66
CA LEU A 24 37.29 39.83 -18.33
C LEU A 24 37.48 38.63 -17.38
N LEU A 25 37.74 38.89 -16.09
CA LEU A 25 37.86 37.82 -15.09
C LEU A 25 36.51 37.17 -14.88
N PRO A 26 36.34 35.88 -15.21
CA PRO A 26 35.06 35.18 -14.96
C PRO A 26 34.87 35.03 -13.46
N VAL A 27 33.90 35.75 -12.90
CA VAL A 27 33.47 35.56 -11.49
C VAL A 27 32.60 34.30 -11.45
N SER A 28 33.19 33.19 -11.00
CA SER A 28 32.44 31.95 -10.78
C SER A 28 31.53 32.12 -9.57
N THR A 29 30.31 32.56 -9.77
CA THR A 29 29.28 32.54 -8.74
C THR A 29 28.73 31.11 -8.64
N GLN A 30 29.09 30.39 -7.58
CA GLN A 30 28.44 29.14 -7.22
C GLN A 30 27.08 29.45 -6.62
N VAL A 31 26.03 29.27 -7.41
CA VAL A 31 24.65 29.33 -6.92
C VAL A 31 24.34 28.00 -6.23
N GLN A 32 24.34 27.96 -4.91
CA GLN A 32 23.81 26.87 -4.14
C GLN A 32 22.28 26.97 -4.15
N ALA A 33 21.65 26.30 -5.08
CA ALA A 33 20.20 26.12 -5.07
C ALA A 33 19.89 24.92 -4.15
N PRO A 34 19.15 25.10 -3.03
CA PRO A 34 18.68 23.97 -2.25
C PRO A 34 17.64 23.22 -3.07
N ALA A 35 18.03 22.10 -3.68
CA ALA A 35 17.10 21.21 -4.36
C ALA A 35 16.57 20.22 -3.37
N ILE A 36 15.27 20.29 -3.07
CA ILE A 36 14.58 19.26 -2.30
C ILE A 36 14.03 18.26 -3.29
N ALA A 37 14.62 17.07 -3.32
CA ALA A 37 14.09 15.96 -4.13
C ALA A 37 12.84 15.41 -3.43
N HIS A 38 11.68 15.62 -4.02
CA HIS A 38 10.45 14.95 -3.61
C HIS A 38 10.28 13.66 -4.40
N PHE A 39 9.96 12.58 -3.70
CA PHE A 39 9.56 11.34 -4.38
C PHE A 39 8.19 11.55 -5.00
N GLU A 40 8.05 11.24 -6.27
CA GLU A 40 6.78 11.37 -7.01
C GLU A 40 5.70 10.47 -6.41
N LYS A 41 6.10 9.27 -5.96
CA LYS A 41 5.20 8.30 -5.32
C LYS A 41 5.90 7.67 -4.12
N ARG A 42 5.24 7.75 -2.97
CA ARG A 42 5.66 7.08 -1.74
C ARG A 42 4.46 6.36 -1.14
N GLN A 43 4.60 5.08 -0.88
CA GLN A 43 3.59 4.26 -0.22
C GLN A 43 4.18 3.69 1.07
N SER A 44 3.49 3.90 2.17
CA SER A 44 3.75 3.22 3.44
C SER A 44 2.68 2.16 3.64
N PHE A 45 3.08 0.98 4.07
CA PHE A 45 2.18 -0.12 4.36
C PHE A 45 2.08 -0.31 5.86
N PHE A 46 0.86 -0.37 6.35
CA PHE A 46 0.56 -0.68 7.74
C PHE A 46 -0.32 -1.92 7.77
N PRO A 47 -0.05 -2.90 8.64
CA PRO A 47 -0.90 -4.07 8.77
C PRO A 47 -2.29 -3.65 9.29
N PRO A 48 -3.37 -4.28 8.80
CA PRO A 48 -4.74 -3.94 9.19
C PRO A 48 -5.16 -4.48 10.57
N GLY A 49 -4.26 -4.62 11.50
CA GLY A 49 -4.47 -5.14 12.85
C GLY A 49 -3.32 -6.04 13.31
N GLU A 50 -3.59 -6.86 14.32
CA GLU A 50 -2.61 -7.86 14.80
C GLU A 50 -2.34 -8.90 13.72
N ALA A 51 -1.12 -8.90 13.21
CA ALA A 51 -0.67 -9.83 12.19
C ALA A 51 0.77 -10.26 12.47
N PHE A 52 1.09 -11.50 12.14
CA PHE A 52 2.44 -12.06 12.23
C PHE A 52 3.06 -12.06 10.84
N VAL A 53 4.35 -11.79 10.78
CA VAL A 53 5.10 -11.91 9.53
C VAL A 53 5.31 -13.39 9.23
N GLU A 54 4.75 -13.86 8.14
CA GLU A 54 4.92 -15.22 7.67
C GLU A 54 6.10 -15.34 6.72
N LYS A 55 6.22 -14.38 5.80
CA LYS A 55 7.31 -14.35 4.82
C LYS A 55 7.61 -12.95 4.32
N ILE A 56 8.90 -12.66 4.15
CA ILE A 56 9.40 -11.42 3.54
C ILE A 56 10.19 -11.82 2.29
N TRP A 57 9.88 -11.23 1.14
CA TRP A 57 10.57 -11.48 -0.12
C TRP A 57 11.52 -10.35 -0.53
N ILE A 58 11.49 -9.24 0.21
CA ILE A 58 12.23 -8.03 -0.14
C ILE A 58 13.32 -7.71 0.88
N LYS A 59 14.32 -6.97 0.42
CA LYS A 59 15.39 -6.39 1.24
C LYS A 59 15.42 -4.88 1.07
N GLU A 60 16.01 -4.17 2.01
CA GLU A 60 16.27 -2.75 1.85
C GLU A 60 17.14 -2.48 0.63
N GLY A 61 16.80 -1.42 -0.10
CA GLY A 61 17.51 -1.05 -1.32
C GLY A 61 17.13 -1.86 -2.56
N GLN A 62 16.30 -2.92 -2.42
CA GLN A 62 15.90 -3.76 -3.55
C GLN A 62 14.96 -3.02 -4.50
N LYS A 63 15.18 -3.17 -5.80
CA LYS A 63 14.23 -2.74 -6.83
C LYS A 63 13.11 -3.76 -6.96
N VAL A 64 11.89 -3.28 -7.07
CA VAL A 64 10.67 -4.08 -7.23
C VAL A 64 9.84 -3.55 -8.39
N GLU A 65 9.12 -4.43 -9.05
CA GLU A 65 8.18 -4.11 -10.10
C GLU A 65 6.73 -4.10 -9.57
N LYS A 66 5.84 -3.43 -10.31
CA LYS A 66 4.41 -3.41 -9.95
C LYS A 66 3.86 -4.83 -9.92
N GLY A 67 3.29 -5.22 -8.78
CA GLY A 67 2.69 -6.54 -8.55
C GLY A 67 3.60 -7.53 -7.83
N ASP A 68 4.90 -7.23 -7.67
CA ASP A 68 5.82 -8.10 -6.95
C ASP A 68 5.35 -8.33 -5.52
N PRO A 69 5.46 -9.57 -5.01
CA PRO A 69 5.16 -9.87 -3.63
C PRO A 69 6.22 -9.23 -2.72
N LEU A 70 5.77 -8.48 -1.73
CA LEU A 70 6.67 -7.82 -0.78
C LEU A 70 6.74 -8.59 0.54
N ILE A 71 5.60 -8.71 1.20
CA ILE A 71 5.48 -9.31 2.52
C ILE A 71 4.17 -10.08 2.58
N HIS A 72 4.21 -11.27 3.17
CA HIS A 72 3.03 -12.02 3.57
C HIS A 72 2.88 -11.96 5.09
N LEU A 73 1.74 -11.47 5.50
CA LEU A 73 1.33 -11.42 6.89
C LEU A 73 0.28 -12.49 7.14
N SER A 74 0.25 -13.06 8.32
CA SER A 74 -0.76 -14.02 8.77
C SER A 74 -1.46 -13.49 10.00
N SER A 75 -2.78 -13.62 10.06
CA SER A 75 -3.57 -13.28 11.25
C SER A 75 -4.38 -14.50 11.69
N LYS A 76 -4.03 -15.05 12.84
CA LYS A 76 -4.76 -16.19 13.42
C LYS A 76 -6.22 -15.84 13.71
N ASN A 77 -6.47 -14.59 14.13
CA ASN A 77 -7.82 -14.12 14.42
C ASN A 77 -8.71 -14.12 13.16
N LEU A 78 -8.19 -13.61 12.03
CA LEU A 78 -8.93 -13.62 10.77
C LEU A 78 -9.17 -15.06 10.26
N MET A 79 -8.18 -15.94 10.37
CA MET A 79 -8.33 -17.34 9.98
C MET A 79 -9.44 -18.03 10.81
N HIS A 80 -9.46 -17.77 12.12
CA HIS A 80 -10.49 -18.31 13.00
C HIS A 80 -11.88 -17.74 12.66
N GLU A 81 -11.97 -16.43 12.41
CA GLU A 81 -13.22 -15.77 12.02
C GLU A 81 -13.79 -16.34 10.72
N ILE A 82 -12.96 -16.56 9.70
CA ILE A 82 -13.36 -17.23 8.44
C ILE A 82 -13.94 -18.61 8.73
N THR A 83 -13.25 -19.40 9.55
CA THR A 83 -13.68 -20.77 9.88
C THR A 83 -15.05 -20.78 10.56
N LEU A 84 -15.29 -19.83 11.49
CA LEU A 84 -16.57 -19.73 12.18
C LEU A 84 -17.71 -19.34 11.25
N VAL A 85 -17.50 -18.32 10.41
CA VAL A 85 -18.52 -17.85 9.45
C VAL A 85 -18.84 -18.93 8.42
N ASP A 86 -17.82 -19.60 7.87
CA ASP A 86 -18.00 -20.72 6.93
C ASP A 86 -18.77 -21.89 7.55
N ALA A 87 -18.50 -22.21 8.81
CA ALA A 87 -19.25 -23.24 9.54
C ALA A 87 -20.73 -22.85 9.74
N GLU A 88 -21.00 -21.57 10.02
CA GLU A 88 -22.38 -21.08 10.19
C GLU A 88 -23.13 -21.07 8.84
N ILE A 89 -22.52 -20.68 7.75
CA ILE A 89 -23.11 -20.77 6.40
C ILE A 89 -23.48 -22.22 6.10
N LYS A 90 -22.58 -23.17 6.31
CA LYS A 90 -22.83 -24.61 6.11
C LYS A 90 -23.97 -25.14 6.97
N ARG A 91 -24.07 -24.66 8.22
CA ARG A 91 -25.17 -25.01 9.12
C ARG A 91 -26.52 -24.52 8.59
N LEU A 92 -26.58 -23.25 8.19
CA LEU A 92 -27.79 -22.63 7.63
C LEU A 92 -28.23 -23.29 6.33
N GLU A 93 -27.30 -23.61 5.44
CA GLU A 93 -27.58 -24.36 4.21
C GLU A 93 -28.14 -25.75 4.49
N LYS A 94 -27.58 -26.45 5.48
CA LYS A 94 -28.11 -27.75 5.90
C LYS A 94 -29.54 -27.64 6.41
N LEU A 95 -29.81 -26.63 7.25
CA LEU A 95 -31.17 -26.35 7.73
C LEU A 95 -32.14 -26.06 6.59
N ARG A 96 -31.71 -25.25 5.60
CA ARG A 96 -32.50 -24.96 4.39
C ARG A 96 -32.82 -26.24 3.62
N ARG A 97 -31.83 -27.13 3.41
CA ARG A 97 -32.03 -28.43 2.71
C ARG A 97 -32.99 -29.37 3.43
N ILE A 98 -32.87 -29.50 4.75
CA ILE A 98 -33.76 -30.30 5.59
C ILE A 98 -35.20 -29.81 5.45
N ARG A 99 -35.41 -28.50 5.59
CA ARG A 99 -36.77 -27.92 5.45
C ARG A 99 -37.34 -28.07 4.06
N ALA A 100 -36.53 -27.87 3.02
CA ALA A 100 -36.96 -28.10 1.63
C ALA A 100 -37.35 -29.57 1.38
N GLY A 101 -36.65 -30.55 1.96
CA GLY A 101 -36.95 -31.96 1.86
C GLY A 101 -38.24 -32.36 2.61
N THR A 102 -38.52 -31.72 3.74
CA THR A 102 -39.76 -31.99 4.49
C THR A 102 -40.99 -31.47 3.74
N PHE A 103 -40.83 -30.45 2.89
CA PHE A 103 -41.92 -29.89 2.07
C PHE A 103 -42.45 -30.84 1.01
N SER A 104 -41.66 -31.79 0.57
CA SER A 104 -42.06 -32.76 -0.45
C SER A 104 -42.90 -33.90 0.11
N PHE A 105 -43.02 -34.05 1.41
CA PHE A 105 -43.68 -35.18 2.04
C PHE A 105 -45.07 -34.91 2.66
N THR A 106 -45.43 -33.63 2.89
CA THR A 106 -46.69 -33.28 3.56
C THR A 106 -47.53 -32.43 2.62
N GLY A 107 -48.36 -33.07 1.85
CA GLY A 107 -49.31 -32.44 0.90
C GLY A 107 -50.61 -31.94 1.51
N GLU A 108 -50.66 -31.45 2.74
CA GLU A 108 -51.89 -30.90 3.34
C GLU A 108 -51.60 -29.75 4.25
N GLU A 109 -52.40 -28.67 4.05
CA GLU A 109 -52.67 -27.48 4.85
C GLU A 109 -52.00 -26.17 4.35
N GLU A 110 -52.85 -25.35 3.67
CA GLU A 110 -52.49 -24.04 3.10
C GLU A 110 -52.11 -22.97 4.18
N GLU A 111 -52.56 -23.09 5.42
CA GLU A 111 -52.31 -22.13 6.46
C GLU A 111 -50.90 -22.22 7.09
N LYS A 112 -50.30 -23.41 7.06
CA LYS A 112 -48.88 -23.61 7.48
C LYS A 112 -47.87 -23.14 6.40
N GLN A 113 -48.35 -22.99 5.17
CA GLN A 113 -47.49 -22.61 4.02
C GLN A 113 -46.96 -21.20 4.10
N SER A 114 -47.74 -20.22 4.58
CA SER A 114 -47.30 -18.83 4.69
C SER A 114 -46.21 -18.64 5.76
N GLY A 115 -46.32 -19.32 6.89
CA GLY A 115 -45.32 -19.30 7.96
C GLY A 115 -44.00 -19.93 7.55
N GLN A 116 -44.02 -21.02 6.80
CA GLN A 116 -42.83 -21.73 6.30
C GLN A 116 -42.11 -20.97 5.18
N ILE A 117 -42.87 -20.30 4.31
CA ILE A 117 -42.29 -19.42 3.26
C ILE A 117 -41.53 -18.28 3.90
N ASN A 118 -42.07 -17.64 4.93
CA ASN A 118 -41.40 -16.55 5.64
C ASN A 118 -40.13 -17.04 6.33
N GLN A 119 -40.17 -18.20 7.03
CA GLN A 119 -38.97 -18.79 7.64
C GLN A 119 -37.89 -19.19 6.61
N SER A 120 -38.28 -19.65 5.44
CA SER A 120 -37.32 -19.98 4.37
C SER A 120 -36.66 -18.72 3.81
N ARG A 121 -37.40 -17.61 3.69
CA ARG A 121 -36.87 -16.31 3.30
C ARG A 121 -35.92 -15.75 4.36
N ASP A 122 -36.25 -15.91 5.64
CA ASP A 122 -35.40 -15.45 6.75
C ASP A 122 -34.05 -16.19 6.74
N ILE A 123 -34.05 -17.52 6.57
CA ILE A 123 -32.80 -18.30 6.45
C ILE A 123 -32.01 -17.87 5.23
N GLN A 124 -32.66 -17.61 4.11
CA GLN A 124 -31.97 -17.19 2.89
C GLN A 124 -31.33 -15.81 3.06
N LYS A 125 -32.01 -14.91 3.75
CA LYS A 125 -31.47 -13.59 4.12
C LYS A 125 -30.25 -13.74 5.04
N GLU A 126 -30.37 -14.58 6.08
CA GLU A 126 -29.28 -14.81 7.02
C GLU A 126 -28.05 -15.44 6.34
N ILE A 127 -28.24 -16.39 5.41
CA ILE A 127 -27.14 -16.93 4.60
C ILE A 127 -26.44 -15.79 3.84
N LYS A 128 -27.22 -14.95 3.16
CA LYS A 128 -26.66 -13.82 2.41
C LYS A 128 -25.89 -12.85 3.29
N ASP A 129 -26.42 -12.52 4.47
CA ASP A 129 -25.75 -11.64 5.42
C ASP A 129 -24.41 -12.24 5.91
N GLN A 130 -24.36 -13.57 6.11
CA GLN A 130 -23.12 -14.27 6.47
C GLN A 130 -22.13 -14.36 5.30
N GLU A 131 -22.61 -14.54 4.07
CA GLU A 131 -21.77 -14.52 2.87
C GLU A 131 -21.14 -13.15 2.64
N GLU A 132 -21.88 -12.05 2.82
CA GLU A 132 -21.37 -10.69 2.75
C GLU A 132 -20.29 -10.44 3.83
N ARG A 133 -20.53 -10.95 5.04
CA ARG A 133 -19.55 -10.91 6.12
C ARG A 133 -18.29 -11.68 5.80
N LEU A 134 -18.42 -12.88 5.22
CA LEU A 134 -17.28 -13.69 4.78
C LEU A 134 -16.45 -12.95 3.73
N GLU A 135 -17.11 -12.36 2.74
CA GLU A 135 -16.43 -11.57 1.70
C GLU A 135 -15.61 -10.40 2.30
N ASP A 136 -16.16 -9.73 3.30
CA ASP A 136 -15.44 -8.63 3.96
C ASP A 136 -14.21 -9.11 4.75
N ILE A 137 -14.34 -10.26 5.46
CA ILE A 137 -13.20 -10.87 6.15
C ILE A 137 -12.14 -11.31 5.15
N GLU A 138 -12.52 -11.92 4.04
CA GLU A 138 -11.60 -12.30 2.97
C GLU A 138 -10.93 -11.09 2.31
N LYS A 139 -11.63 -9.96 2.14
CA LYS A 139 -11.03 -8.70 1.68
C LYS A 139 -9.94 -8.23 2.66
N ARG A 140 -10.20 -8.34 3.96
CA ARG A 140 -9.20 -8.04 5.01
C ARG A 140 -8.02 -9.01 4.94
N GLN A 141 -8.26 -10.29 4.74
CA GLN A 141 -7.21 -11.30 4.59
C GLN A 141 -6.33 -11.03 3.34
N ARG A 142 -6.96 -10.67 2.20
CA ARG A 142 -6.19 -10.30 0.98
C ARG A 142 -5.26 -9.11 1.18
N ARG A 143 -5.59 -8.19 2.10
CA ARG A 143 -4.72 -7.06 2.45
C ARG A 143 -3.48 -7.46 3.25
N LEU A 144 -3.45 -8.67 3.81
CA LEU A 144 -2.25 -9.20 4.48
C LEU A 144 -1.18 -9.64 3.48
N PHE A 145 -1.54 -9.86 2.22
CA PHE A 145 -0.59 -10.15 1.15
C PHE A 145 -0.20 -8.86 0.42
N LEU A 146 0.87 -8.23 0.90
CA LEU A 146 1.33 -6.96 0.37
C LEU A 146 2.07 -7.16 -0.94
N LYS A 147 1.60 -6.44 -1.97
CA LYS A 147 2.23 -6.37 -3.29
C LYS A 147 2.65 -4.94 -3.60
N ALA A 148 3.66 -4.78 -4.45
CA ALA A 148 4.10 -3.47 -4.91
C ALA A 148 3.03 -2.81 -5.79
N PRO A 149 2.52 -1.62 -5.45
CA PRO A 149 1.51 -0.92 -6.24
C PRO A 149 2.09 -0.26 -7.49
N PHE A 150 3.38 -0.01 -7.50
CA PHE A 150 4.15 0.57 -8.61
C PHE A 150 5.60 0.07 -8.55
N SER A 151 6.32 0.22 -9.66
CA SER A 151 7.74 -0.10 -9.74
C SER A 151 8.55 0.96 -8.99
N GLY A 152 9.51 0.53 -8.19
CA GLY A 152 10.29 1.43 -7.34
C GLY A 152 11.41 0.74 -6.61
N GLN A 153 11.87 1.39 -5.55
CA GLN A 153 12.91 0.85 -4.67
C GLN A 153 12.43 0.84 -3.23
N VAL A 154 12.66 -0.24 -2.53
CA VAL A 154 12.38 -0.36 -1.10
C VAL A 154 13.38 0.51 -0.34
N ARG A 155 12.89 1.54 0.34
CA ARG A 155 13.76 2.50 1.03
C ARG A 155 14.12 2.03 2.43
N SER A 156 13.14 1.57 3.18
CA SER A 156 13.32 1.19 4.56
C SER A 156 12.38 0.04 4.89
N LEU A 157 12.88 -0.93 5.61
CA LEU A 157 12.13 -2.00 6.23
C LEU A 157 12.16 -1.78 7.75
N ASP A 158 11.03 -1.97 8.41
CA ASP A 158 10.97 -1.86 9.87
C ASP A 158 11.96 -2.84 10.52
N PRO A 159 12.79 -2.39 11.47
CA PRO A 159 13.76 -3.26 12.15
C PRO A 159 13.11 -4.46 12.85
N GLU A 160 11.89 -4.34 13.32
CA GLU A 160 11.15 -5.45 13.93
C GLU A 160 10.77 -6.51 12.90
N LEU A 161 10.40 -6.11 11.69
CA LEU A 161 10.17 -7.03 10.58
C LEU A 161 11.45 -7.77 10.17
N GLN A 162 12.59 -7.10 10.23
CA GLN A 162 13.88 -7.74 9.97
C GLN A 162 14.20 -8.82 11.01
N LYS A 163 13.91 -8.57 12.29
CA LYS A 163 14.10 -9.58 13.35
C LYS A 163 13.19 -10.80 13.14
N ALA A 164 11.95 -10.60 12.73
CA ALA A 164 11.02 -11.71 12.44
C ALA A 164 11.52 -12.62 11.31
N MET A 165 12.30 -12.10 10.38
CA MET A 165 12.91 -12.86 9.28
C MET A 165 13.99 -13.86 9.77
N TRP A 166 14.61 -13.62 10.94
CA TRP A 166 15.63 -14.50 11.52
C TRP A 166 15.06 -15.63 12.38
N ILE A 167 13.75 -15.63 12.63
CA ILE A 167 13.07 -16.61 13.48
C ILE A 167 12.36 -17.69 12.63
N ALA A 168 12.31 -17.50 11.32
CA ALA A 168 11.76 -18.44 10.35
C ALA A 168 12.88 -19.19 9.61
#